data_eb8adb0f9dddf2eac0a11f1298e4798e
#
_entry.id   eb8adb0f9dddf2eac0a11f1298e4798e
#
_cell.length_a   1.000
_cell.length_b   1.000
_cell.length_c   1.000
_cell.angle_alpha   90.00
_cell.angle_beta   90.00
_cell.angle_gamma   90.00
#
_symmetry.space_group_name_H-M   'P 1'
#
loop_
_entity.id
_entity.type
_entity.pdbx_description
1 polymer ?
#
loop_
_entity_poly.entity_id
_entity_poly.type
_entity_poly.pdbx_seq_one_letter_code
_entity_poly.pdbx_strand_id
1 'polypeptide(L)'
;MPRKIIVPVLKRWGVPFDKKCNSITKEERHALCEILKCFTVEISGFRPIEEAIITSGGVKTSEINPKTMESKLVSGLYFAGEVIDCDAYTGGFNLQIAWSTGRLAGENSAYI
;
A
#
# COMPACT_ATOMS: atom_id res chain seq x y z
N MET A 1 -12.58 -4.40 14.89
CA MET A 1 -12.84 -4.76 13.48
C MET A 1 -13.64 -3.65 12.81
N PRO A 2 -13.29 -3.20 11.58
CA PRO A 2 -14.04 -2.18 10.85
C PRO A 2 -15.49 -2.61 10.59
N ARG A 3 -16.45 -1.68 10.72
CA ARG A 3 -17.89 -2.02 10.59
C ARG A 3 -18.25 -2.69 9.27
N LYS A 4 -17.60 -2.29 8.17
CA LYS A 4 -17.89 -2.82 6.82
C LYS A 4 -17.55 -4.30 6.64
N ILE A 5 -16.64 -4.86 7.43
CA ILE A 5 -16.23 -6.27 7.32
C ILE A 5 -17.07 -7.21 8.20
N ILE A 6 -17.87 -6.67 9.13
CA ILE A 6 -18.67 -7.49 10.06
C ILE A 6 -19.63 -8.40 9.29
N VAL A 7 -20.42 -7.84 8.38
CA VAL A 7 -21.40 -8.60 7.60
C VAL A 7 -20.77 -9.68 6.72
N PRO A 8 -19.69 -9.41 5.94
CA PRO A 8 -18.96 -10.45 5.23
C PRO A 8 -18.44 -11.58 6.12
N VAL A 9 -17.89 -11.27 7.28
CA VAL A 9 -17.40 -12.26 8.25
C VAL A 9 -18.55 -13.12 8.77
N LEU A 10 -19.64 -12.52 9.20
CA LEU A 10 -20.80 -13.25 9.74
C LEU A 10 -21.48 -14.12 8.67
N LYS A 11 -21.58 -13.65 7.42
CA LYS A 11 -22.09 -14.47 6.31
C LYS A 11 -21.21 -15.69 6.06
N ARG A 12 -19.88 -15.52 6.10
CA ARG A 12 -18.93 -16.64 5.93
C ARG A 12 -18.97 -17.61 7.10
N TRP A 13 -19.24 -17.12 8.30
CA TRP A 13 -19.38 -17.94 9.50
C TRP A 13 -20.60 -18.86 9.43
N GLY A 14 -21.68 -18.44 8.74
CA GLY A 14 -22.86 -19.28 8.48
C GLY A 14 -23.77 -19.49 9.68
N VAL A 15 -23.52 -18.78 10.79
CA VAL A 15 -24.41 -18.83 11.98
C VAL A 15 -25.50 -17.76 11.83
N PRO A 16 -26.77 -18.07 12.16
CA PRO A 16 -27.86 -17.12 12.09
C PRO A 16 -27.57 -15.84 12.89
N PHE A 17 -27.92 -14.67 12.32
CA PHE A 17 -27.63 -13.36 12.92
C PHE A 17 -28.38 -13.12 14.24
N ASP A 18 -29.52 -13.78 14.42
CA ASP A 18 -30.39 -13.71 15.61
C ASP A 18 -30.01 -14.72 16.70
N LYS A 19 -29.02 -15.57 16.45
CA LYS A 19 -28.56 -16.55 17.43
C LYS A 19 -28.00 -15.86 18.66
N LYS A 20 -28.51 -16.23 19.83
CA LYS A 20 -28.09 -15.67 21.12
C LYS A 20 -26.62 -16.04 21.40
N CYS A 21 -25.81 -15.10 21.87
CA CYS A 21 -24.40 -15.31 22.16
C CYS A 21 -24.12 -16.45 23.14
N ASN A 22 -25.00 -16.68 24.09
CA ASN A 22 -24.91 -17.76 25.09
C ASN A 22 -25.19 -19.16 24.50
N SER A 23 -25.72 -19.25 23.27
CA SER A 23 -26.00 -20.50 22.57
C SER A 23 -24.94 -20.85 21.50
N ILE A 24 -23.93 -20.00 21.35
CA ILE A 24 -22.81 -20.26 20.42
C ILE A 24 -21.97 -21.41 20.95
N THR A 25 -21.83 -22.46 20.15
CA THR A 25 -21.05 -23.65 20.53
C THR A 25 -19.55 -23.39 20.49
N LYS A 26 -18.77 -24.31 21.05
CA LYS A 26 -17.31 -24.25 21.03
C LYS A 26 -16.77 -24.33 19.60
N GLU A 27 -17.40 -25.17 18.77
CA GLU A 27 -17.04 -25.39 17.36
C GLU A 27 -17.32 -24.15 16.53
N GLU A 28 -18.49 -23.53 16.71
CA GLU A 28 -18.86 -22.26 16.03
C GLU A 28 -17.89 -21.13 16.40
N ARG A 29 -17.56 -21.00 17.67
CA ARG A 29 -16.58 -20.02 18.14
C ARG A 29 -15.19 -20.27 17.54
N HIS A 30 -14.75 -21.53 17.47
CA HIS A 30 -13.48 -21.88 16.83
C HIS A 30 -13.48 -21.52 15.34
N ALA A 31 -14.54 -21.85 14.62
CA ALA A 31 -14.72 -21.51 13.22
C ALA A 31 -14.66 -19.97 12.98
N LEU A 32 -15.31 -19.18 13.86
CA LEU A 32 -15.20 -17.72 13.77
C LEU A 32 -13.75 -17.24 13.96
N CYS A 33 -13.01 -17.82 14.92
CA CYS A 33 -11.62 -17.46 15.14
C CYS A 33 -10.75 -17.77 13.92
N GLU A 34 -10.96 -18.90 13.26
CA GLU A 34 -10.23 -19.27 12.05
C GLU A 34 -10.55 -18.30 10.89
N ILE A 35 -11.82 -17.95 10.69
CA ILE A 35 -12.22 -16.95 9.69
C ILE A 35 -11.56 -15.60 9.96
N LEU A 36 -11.49 -15.15 11.21
CA LEU A 36 -10.88 -13.86 11.57
C LEU A 36 -9.36 -13.86 11.38
N LYS A 37 -8.69 -14.98 11.58
CA LYS A 37 -7.24 -15.12 11.40
C LYS A 37 -6.85 -15.30 9.95
N CYS A 38 -7.68 -15.98 9.16
CA CYS A 38 -7.41 -16.33 7.77
C CYS A 38 -8.62 -15.98 6.88
N PHE A 39 -8.90 -14.67 6.74
CA PHE A 39 -9.98 -14.20 5.89
C PHE A 39 -9.50 -14.12 4.44
N THR A 40 -9.69 -15.22 3.69
CA THR A 40 -9.31 -15.30 2.27
C THR A 40 -10.33 -14.60 1.38
N VAL A 41 -9.86 -13.94 0.33
CA VAL A 41 -10.67 -13.36 -0.74
C VAL A 41 -10.10 -13.78 -2.09
N GLU A 42 -10.97 -14.04 -3.05
CA GLU A 42 -10.56 -14.26 -4.43
C GLU A 42 -10.46 -12.92 -5.15
N ILE A 43 -9.34 -12.69 -5.81
CA ILE A 43 -9.12 -11.51 -6.63
C ILE A 43 -9.44 -11.88 -8.07
N SER A 44 -10.48 -11.30 -8.64
CA SER A 44 -10.92 -11.56 -10.01
C SER A 44 -10.23 -10.68 -11.06
N GLY A 45 -9.56 -9.61 -10.65
CA GLY A 45 -8.87 -8.69 -11.55
C GLY A 45 -8.43 -7.41 -10.87
N PHE A 46 -7.77 -6.56 -11.62
CA PHE A 46 -7.41 -5.21 -11.17
C PHE A 46 -8.60 -4.25 -11.31
N ARG A 47 -8.59 -3.20 -10.50
CA ARG A 47 -9.49 -2.07 -10.69
C ARG A 47 -9.04 -1.21 -11.89
N PRO A 48 -9.92 -0.34 -12.45
CA PRO A 48 -9.53 0.59 -13.49
C PRO A 48 -8.31 1.41 -13.10
N ILE A 49 -7.45 1.72 -14.08
CA ILE A 49 -6.18 2.44 -13.85
C ILE A 49 -6.42 3.83 -13.25
N GLU A 50 -7.56 4.43 -13.53
CA GLU A 50 -7.97 5.75 -13.00
C GLU A 50 -8.16 5.74 -11.48
N GLU A 51 -8.28 4.55 -10.88
CA GLU A 51 -8.40 4.38 -9.43
C GLU A 51 -7.05 4.06 -8.76
N ALA A 52 -5.96 4.02 -9.52
CA ALA A 52 -4.62 3.81 -8.98
C ALA A 52 -4.22 4.99 -8.07
N ILE A 53 -3.77 4.68 -6.86
CA ILE A 53 -3.31 5.69 -5.89
C ILE A 53 -1.88 6.11 -6.20
N ILE A 54 -1.06 5.15 -6.67
CA ILE A 54 0.32 5.36 -7.11
C ILE A 54 0.57 4.51 -8.35
N THR A 55 1.57 4.91 -9.13
CA THR A 55 2.12 4.10 -10.23
C THR A 55 3.38 3.38 -9.77
N SER A 56 3.66 2.22 -10.34
CA SER A 56 4.90 1.47 -10.10
C SER A 56 5.78 1.54 -11.35
N GLY A 57 7.09 1.59 -11.15
CA GLY A 57 8.07 1.79 -12.21
C GLY A 57 8.59 3.22 -12.29
N GLY A 58 9.57 3.46 -13.14
CA GLY A 58 10.22 4.76 -13.30
C GLY A 58 11.71 4.65 -13.57
N VAL A 59 12.46 5.71 -13.23
CA VAL A 59 13.90 5.73 -13.33
C VAL A 59 14.51 4.83 -12.26
N LYS A 60 15.34 3.87 -12.68
CA LYS A 60 15.95 2.90 -11.77
C LYS A 60 16.77 3.60 -10.68
N THR A 61 16.54 3.24 -9.43
CA THR A 61 17.25 3.79 -8.28
C THR A 61 18.77 3.56 -8.36
N SER A 62 19.21 2.48 -9.02
CA SER A 62 20.64 2.20 -9.26
C SER A 62 21.32 3.23 -10.18
N GLU A 63 20.58 3.94 -11.02
CA GLU A 63 21.05 4.97 -11.95
C GLU A 63 21.05 6.37 -11.36
N ILE A 64 20.59 6.52 -10.10
CA ILE A 64 20.52 7.80 -9.39
C ILE A 64 21.54 7.80 -8.26
N ASN A 65 22.21 8.93 -8.05
CA ASN A 65 23.06 9.14 -6.90
C ASN A 65 22.19 9.45 -5.67
N PRO A 66 22.17 8.59 -4.62
CA PRO A 66 21.30 8.79 -3.48
C PRO A 66 21.67 9.98 -2.60
N LYS A 67 22.84 10.58 -2.78
CA LYS A 67 23.29 11.75 -2.02
C LYS A 67 22.91 13.07 -2.65
N THR A 68 22.69 13.09 -3.98
CA THR A 68 22.45 14.32 -4.74
C THR A 68 21.18 14.28 -5.56
N MET A 69 20.59 13.08 -5.77
CA MET A 69 19.50 12.81 -6.71
C MET A 69 19.89 13.04 -8.17
N GLU A 70 21.17 13.20 -8.47
CA GLU A 70 21.68 13.35 -9.83
C GLU A 70 21.72 12.00 -10.56
N SER A 71 21.48 12.03 -11.86
CA SER A 71 21.70 10.88 -12.74
C SER A 71 23.19 10.48 -12.75
N LYS A 72 23.46 9.19 -12.64
CA LYS A 72 24.81 8.66 -12.85
C LYS A 72 25.19 8.54 -14.34
N LEU A 73 24.20 8.65 -15.23
CA LEU A 73 24.38 8.50 -16.67
C LEU A 73 24.49 9.86 -17.38
N VAL A 74 23.81 10.88 -16.88
CA VAL A 74 23.74 12.21 -17.50
C VAL A 74 24.03 13.25 -16.42
N SER A 75 25.15 13.93 -16.54
CA SER A 75 25.54 15.02 -15.63
C SER A 75 24.57 16.20 -15.73
N GLY A 76 24.22 16.80 -14.58
CA GLY A 76 23.29 17.92 -14.49
C GLY A 76 21.81 17.54 -14.58
N LEU A 77 21.47 16.25 -14.72
CA LEU A 77 20.09 15.76 -14.71
C LEU A 77 19.73 15.22 -13.33
N TYR A 78 18.68 15.77 -12.70
CA TYR A 78 18.21 15.39 -11.36
C TYR A 78 16.82 14.79 -11.41
N PHE A 79 16.52 13.87 -10.51
CA PHE A 79 15.24 13.20 -10.40
C PHE A 79 14.66 13.37 -8.99
N ALA A 80 13.33 13.54 -8.89
CA ALA A 80 12.64 13.66 -7.62
C ALA A 80 11.20 13.15 -7.71
N GLY A 81 10.66 12.64 -6.61
CA GLY A 81 9.27 12.17 -6.52
C GLY A 81 9.00 10.88 -7.25
N GLU A 82 7.78 10.71 -7.71
CA GLU A 82 7.25 9.45 -8.27
C GLU A 82 7.83 9.05 -9.64
N VAL A 83 8.64 9.91 -10.28
CA VAL A 83 9.40 9.52 -11.48
C VAL A 83 10.51 8.50 -11.17
N ILE A 84 10.91 8.41 -9.91
CA ILE A 84 11.89 7.43 -9.42
C ILE A 84 11.17 6.10 -9.22
N ASP A 85 11.77 4.99 -9.65
CA ASP A 85 11.26 3.64 -9.40
C ASP A 85 11.38 3.27 -7.91
N CYS A 86 10.53 3.91 -7.11
CA CYS A 86 10.45 3.75 -5.66
C CYS A 86 9.01 4.05 -5.22
N ASP A 87 8.31 3.04 -4.80
CA ASP A 87 6.95 3.12 -4.30
C ASP A 87 6.84 2.53 -2.89
N ALA A 88 5.98 3.13 -2.08
CA ALA A 88 5.73 2.72 -0.72
C ALA A 88 4.24 2.53 -0.46
N TYR A 89 3.89 1.88 0.65
CA TYR A 89 2.50 1.73 1.07
C TYR A 89 1.80 3.07 1.25
N THR A 90 0.48 3.08 1.04
CA THR A 90 -0.36 4.24 1.34
C THR A 90 -0.25 4.63 2.82
N GLY A 91 -0.31 5.94 3.11
CA GLY A 91 -0.15 6.46 4.47
C GLY A 91 0.81 7.65 4.57
N GLY A 92 1.07 8.34 3.45
CA GLY A 92 1.94 9.52 3.39
C GLY A 92 3.40 9.24 3.07
N PHE A 93 3.81 7.98 2.98
CA PHE A 93 5.20 7.61 2.70
C PHE A 93 5.67 8.08 1.31
N ASN A 94 4.83 7.96 0.28
CA ASN A 94 5.15 8.42 -1.07
C ASN A 94 5.33 9.95 -1.12
N LEU A 95 4.49 10.71 -0.40
CA LEU A 95 4.67 12.14 -0.24
C LEU A 95 5.98 12.49 0.47
N GLN A 96 6.34 11.75 1.50
CA GLN A 96 7.60 11.95 2.21
C GLN A 96 8.80 11.66 1.30
N ILE A 97 8.75 10.63 0.47
CA ILE A 97 9.77 10.34 -0.54
C ILE A 97 9.86 11.50 -1.52
N ALA A 98 8.72 11.99 -2.04
CA ALA A 98 8.69 13.09 -2.99
C ALA A 98 9.30 14.38 -2.41
N TRP A 99 8.95 14.75 -1.18
CA TRP A 99 9.51 15.94 -0.52
C TRP A 99 10.99 15.81 -0.23
N SER A 100 11.43 14.66 0.27
CA SER A 100 12.83 14.42 0.63
C SER A 100 13.73 14.43 -0.61
N THR A 101 13.32 13.74 -1.66
CA THR A 101 14.07 13.69 -2.94
C THR A 101 14.01 15.03 -3.67
N GLY A 102 12.87 15.73 -3.63
CA GLY A 102 12.72 17.06 -4.21
C GLY A 102 13.62 18.10 -3.55
N ARG A 103 13.68 18.11 -2.22
CA ARG A 103 14.59 18.97 -1.47
C ARG A 103 16.05 18.68 -1.83
N LEU A 104 16.44 17.41 -1.79
CA LEU A 104 17.83 17.00 -2.03
C LEU A 104 18.27 17.32 -3.49
N ALA A 105 17.42 17.05 -4.46
CA ALA A 105 17.66 17.42 -5.85
C ALA A 105 17.78 18.95 -6.02
N GLY A 106 16.88 19.72 -5.40
CA GLY A 106 16.89 21.19 -5.46
C GLY A 106 18.14 21.80 -4.83
N GLU A 107 18.56 21.32 -3.66
CA GLU A 107 19.79 21.80 -3.00
C GLU A 107 21.03 21.53 -3.87
N ASN A 108 21.11 20.37 -4.54
CA ASN A 108 22.29 20.01 -5.34
C ASN A 108 22.26 20.61 -6.75
N SER A 109 21.11 20.82 -7.36
CA SER A 109 21.03 21.45 -8.69
C SER A 109 21.29 22.97 -8.68
N ALA A 110 21.11 23.63 -7.52
CA ALA A 110 21.31 25.06 -7.39
C ALA A 110 22.79 25.52 -7.38
N TYR A 111 23.73 24.61 -7.29
CA TYR A 111 25.17 24.88 -7.18
C TYR A 111 25.97 24.54 -8.45
N ILE A 112 25.26 24.44 -9.59
CA ILE A 112 25.92 24.22 -10.91
C ILE A 112 26.17 25.55 -11.62
#